data_75749dbd65b4eb0fbd7e6fb24ed901d7
#
_entry.id   75749dbd65b4eb0fbd7e6fb24ed901d7
#
_cell.length_a   1.000
_cell.length_b   1.000
_cell.length_c   1.000
_cell.angle_alpha   90.00
_cell.angle_beta   90.00
_cell.angle_gamma   90.00
#
_symmetry.space_group_name_H-M   'P 1'
#
loop_
_entity.id
_entity.type
_entity.pdbx_description
1 polymer ?
#
loop_
_entity_poly.entity_id
_entity_poly.type
_entity_poly.pdbx_seq_one_letter_code
_entity_poly.pdbx_strand_id
1 'polypeptide(L)'
;LLQAATKAESALSQTTAAQGAGNLIVPKEGGLRITGTFLDEISHDIPHQNWGAKEWEADFRHMKAIGIDTVIVIRSGYRKFITYPSPYLLKQGCYMPSVDLIDLFLRLAEKYGMKFYFGLYDSGKYWDTHDMTYEVEHNKYVIDEVWNMYGRRYKSFGGWYISGEISRATKGAISAFHAMGKQCKEVSGGLPTFIS
;
A
#
# COMPACT_ATOMS: atom_id res chain seq x y z
N LEU A 1 39.31 34.04 19.97
CA LEU A 1 38.34 32.95 20.35
C LEU A 1 37.11 32.93 19.45
N LEU A 2 36.66 34.04 18.87
CA LEU A 2 35.47 34.04 17.97
C LEU A 2 35.74 33.55 16.56
N GLN A 3 36.99 33.60 16.07
CA GLN A 3 37.36 33.12 14.71
C GLN A 3 37.58 31.61 14.60
N ALA A 4 37.75 30.90 15.71
CA ALA A 4 37.89 29.45 15.70
C ALA A 4 36.55 28.72 15.67
N ALA A 5 35.48 29.32 16.22
CA ALA A 5 34.13 28.75 16.24
C ALA A 5 33.49 28.74 14.84
N THR A 6 33.66 29.81 14.06
CA THR A 6 33.11 29.97 12.72
C THR A 6 33.70 28.98 11.69
N LYS A 7 34.94 28.54 11.92
CA LYS A 7 35.60 27.60 11.02
C LYS A 7 35.21 26.13 11.28
N ALA A 8 34.77 25.83 12.52
CA ALA A 8 34.31 24.51 12.91
C ALA A 8 32.86 24.25 12.40
N GLU A 9 31.99 25.25 12.43
CA GLU A 9 30.63 25.13 11.90
C GLU A 9 30.61 24.99 10.37
N SER A 10 31.52 25.69 9.66
CA SER A 10 31.65 25.56 8.21
C SER A 10 32.18 24.17 7.78
N ALA A 11 33.01 23.54 8.59
CA ALA A 11 33.52 22.18 8.32
C ALA A 11 32.47 21.11 8.61
N LEU A 12 31.60 21.29 9.61
CA LEU A 12 30.51 20.35 9.93
C LEU A 12 29.39 20.38 8.89
N SER A 13 29.11 21.55 8.30
CA SER A 13 28.10 21.71 7.24
C SER A 13 28.48 21.10 5.91
N GLN A 14 29.76 20.93 5.64
CA GLN A 14 30.25 20.32 4.38
C GLN A 14 30.40 18.80 4.46
N THR A 15 30.45 18.21 5.65
CA THR A 15 30.61 16.75 5.82
C THR A 15 29.28 15.99 5.80
N THR A 16 28.15 16.66 6.03
CA THR A 16 26.82 16.03 6.01
C THR A 16 26.15 16.00 4.64
N ALA A 17 26.67 16.71 3.64
CA ALA A 17 26.13 16.72 2.27
C ALA A 17 26.72 15.65 1.33
N ALA A 18 27.75 14.93 1.73
CA ALA A 18 28.49 14.02 0.86
C ALA A 18 28.28 12.50 1.16
N GLN A 19 27.43 12.14 2.12
CA GLN A 19 27.23 10.72 2.49
C GLN A 19 25.89 10.13 2.05
N GLY A 20 25.18 10.74 1.11
CA GLY A 20 23.87 10.30 0.62
C GLY A 20 23.84 9.74 -0.81
N ALA A 21 24.95 9.67 -1.51
CA ALA A 21 24.99 8.99 -2.80
C ALA A 21 25.52 7.57 -2.60
N GLY A 22 24.73 6.72 -1.95
CA GLY A 22 24.92 5.29 -2.05
C GLY A 22 24.99 4.91 -3.52
N ASN A 23 26.03 4.18 -3.94
CA ASN A 23 26.18 3.66 -5.29
C ASN A 23 24.88 2.97 -5.69
N LEU A 24 24.07 3.62 -6.52
CA LEU A 24 22.92 2.99 -7.16
C LEU A 24 23.49 1.79 -7.93
N ILE A 25 23.13 0.59 -7.51
CA ILE A 25 23.45 -0.63 -8.23
C ILE A 25 22.66 -0.54 -9.52
N VAL A 26 23.30 -0.05 -10.59
CA VAL A 26 22.72 -0.09 -11.93
C VAL A 26 22.72 -1.56 -12.36
N PRO A 27 21.58 -2.19 -12.59
CA PRO A 27 21.54 -3.57 -13.06
C PRO A 27 22.31 -3.67 -14.37
N LYS A 28 23.12 -4.72 -14.53
CA LYS A 28 23.71 -5.07 -15.84
C LYS A 28 22.57 -5.20 -16.87
N GLU A 29 22.80 -4.72 -18.08
CA GLU A 29 21.86 -4.92 -19.20
C GLU A 29 21.44 -6.41 -19.27
N GLY A 30 20.11 -6.66 -19.27
CA GLY A 30 19.54 -8.02 -19.28
C GLY A 30 19.31 -8.67 -17.90
N GLY A 31 19.63 -7.99 -16.78
CA GLY A 31 19.32 -8.49 -15.43
C GLY A 31 17.81 -8.37 -15.08
N LEU A 32 17.31 -9.35 -14.29
CA LEU A 32 15.98 -9.24 -13.70
C LEU A 32 15.91 -8.02 -12.78
N ARG A 33 14.88 -7.19 -12.96
CA ARG A 33 14.61 -6.00 -12.16
C ARG A 33 13.40 -6.24 -11.28
N ILE A 34 13.49 -5.86 -10.03
CA ILE A 34 12.32 -5.74 -9.16
C ILE A 34 11.66 -4.40 -9.47
N THR A 35 10.41 -4.45 -9.95
CA THR A 35 9.66 -3.25 -10.34
C THR A 35 8.42 -3.01 -9.50
N GLY A 36 8.08 -3.92 -8.59
CA GLY A 36 6.94 -3.82 -7.70
C GLY A 36 7.31 -4.08 -6.25
N THR A 37 6.57 -3.47 -5.33
CA THR A 37 6.72 -3.69 -3.89
C THR A 37 5.37 -3.68 -3.20
N PHE A 38 5.29 -4.41 -2.09
CA PHE A 38 4.15 -4.32 -1.18
C PHE A 38 4.39 -3.23 -0.13
N LEU A 39 3.30 -2.56 0.25
CA LEU A 39 3.22 -1.67 1.40
C LEU A 39 2.26 -2.30 2.42
N ASP A 40 2.72 -2.46 3.65
CA ASP A 40 1.89 -2.91 4.77
C ASP A 40 1.84 -1.81 5.83
N GLU A 41 0.68 -1.17 5.98
CA GLU A 41 0.50 0.00 6.83
C GLU A 41 -0.12 -0.29 8.19
N ILE A 42 -0.67 -1.47 8.36
CA ILE A 42 -1.54 -1.75 9.51
C ILE A 42 -1.16 -3.00 10.29
N SER A 43 -0.15 -3.73 9.87
CA SER A 43 0.42 -4.79 10.72
C SER A 43 1.15 -4.17 11.89
N HIS A 44 0.92 -4.71 13.08
CA HIS A 44 1.33 -4.12 14.36
C HIS A 44 2.86 -4.11 14.63
N ASP A 45 3.62 -4.76 13.80
CA ASP A 45 5.08 -4.88 13.89
C ASP A 45 5.83 -3.98 12.89
N ILE A 46 5.13 -3.07 12.19
CA ILE A 46 5.73 -2.21 11.18
C ILE A 46 6.20 -0.88 11.78
N PRO A 47 7.48 -0.49 11.56
CA PRO A 47 8.05 0.68 12.22
C PRO A 47 7.52 2.02 11.70
N HIS A 48 6.81 2.07 10.58
CA HIS A 48 6.36 3.32 9.92
C HIS A 48 4.87 3.62 10.04
N GLN A 49 4.16 2.96 10.97
CA GLN A 49 2.72 3.15 11.20
C GLN A 49 2.30 4.61 11.49
N ASN A 50 3.23 5.46 11.94
CA ASN A 50 2.98 6.86 12.26
C ASN A 50 3.53 7.83 11.20
N TRP A 51 3.88 7.35 10.02
CA TRP A 51 4.34 8.23 8.96
C TRP A 51 3.22 9.12 8.42
N GLY A 52 3.57 10.39 8.22
CA GLY A 52 2.72 11.35 7.56
C GLY A 52 3.04 11.50 6.07
N ALA A 53 2.40 12.48 5.43
CA ALA A 53 2.54 12.70 3.99
C ALA A 53 3.99 12.96 3.54
N LYS A 54 4.81 13.59 4.40
CA LYS A 54 6.19 13.94 4.10
C LYS A 54 7.10 12.70 4.03
N GLU A 55 6.94 11.80 4.97
CA GLU A 55 7.71 10.56 5.05
C GLU A 55 7.33 9.63 3.90
N TRP A 56 6.03 9.47 3.64
CA TRP A 56 5.53 8.68 2.51
C TRP A 56 5.97 9.24 1.16
N GLU A 57 5.95 10.57 0.97
CA GLU A 57 6.46 11.16 -0.25
C GLU A 57 7.94 10.88 -0.46
N ALA A 58 8.75 10.91 0.61
CA ALA A 58 10.17 10.57 0.52
C ALA A 58 10.36 9.11 0.11
N ASP A 59 9.54 8.19 0.67
CA ASP A 59 9.61 6.77 0.35
C ASP A 59 9.21 6.49 -1.11
N PHE A 60 8.10 7.05 -1.60
CA PHE A 60 7.71 6.93 -3.01
C PHE A 60 8.77 7.45 -3.98
N ARG A 61 9.42 8.56 -3.62
CA ARG A 61 10.54 9.10 -4.40
C ARG A 61 11.73 8.13 -4.43
N HIS A 62 12.07 7.50 -3.29
CA HIS A 62 13.16 6.54 -3.22
C HIS A 62 12.81 5.25 -3.98
N MET A 63 11.60 4.72 -3.82
CA MET A 63 11.12 3.58 -4.61
C MET A 63 11.25 3.86 -6.11
N LYS A 64 10.80 5.04 -6.58
CA LYS A 64 10.93 5.41 -7.98
C LYS A 64 12.38 5.51 -8.44
N ALA A 65 13.27 6.06 -7.60
CA ALA A 65 14.68 6.21 -7.93
C ALA A 65 15.40 4.86 -8.12
N ILE A 66 15.00 3.80 -7.42
CA ILE A 66 15.54 2.46 -7.59
C ILE A 66 14.81 1.61 -8.65
N GLY A 67 13.82 2.20 -9.35
CA GLY A 67 13.12 1.58 -10.47
C GLY A 67 11.84 0.83 -10.13
N ILE A 68 11.28 1.02 -8.93
CA ILE A 68 9.93 0.56 -8.60
C ILE A 68 8.92 1.45 -9.35
N ASP A 69 8.01 0.83 -10.07
CA ASP A 69 6.93 1.49 -10.81
C ASP A 69 5.53 1.01 -10.39
N THR A 70 5.49 0.03 -9.49
CA THR A 70 4.25 -0.58 -9.02
C THR A 70 4.27 -0.71 -7.50
N VAL A 71 3.26 -0.17 -6.83
CA VAL A 71 3.05 -0.31 -5.39
C VAL A 71 1.73 -1.03 -5.11
N ILE A 72 1.76 -1.93 -4.16
CA ILE A 72 0.63 -2.77 -3.79
C ILE A 72 0.40 -2.60 -2.30
N VAL A 73 -0.72 -2.04 -1.90
CA VAL A 73 -1.11 -2.10 -0.48
C VAL A 73 -1.58 -3.52 -0.19
N ILE A 74 -0.90 -4.20 0.73
CA ILE A 74 -1.18 -5.61 1.01
C ILE A 74 -2.60 -5.82 1.54
N ARG A 75 -3.11 -4.84 2.32
CA ARG A 75 -4.48 -4.82 2.83
C ARG A 75 -4.89 -3.39 3.17
N SER A 76 -6.10 -3.01 2.80
CA SER A 76 -6.63 -1.68 3.12
C SER A 76 -7.18 -1.57 4.54
N GLY A 77 -7.31 -2.67 5.22
CA GLY A 77 -7.74 -2.76 6.60
C GLY A 77 -7.41 -4.14 7.16
N TYR A 78 -7.07 -4.18 8.46
CA TYR A 78 -6.88 -5.40 9.21
C TYR A 78 -7.63 -5.34 10.53
N ARG A 79 -8.59 -6.25 10.72
CA ARG A 79 -9.48 -6.25 11.89
C ARG A 79 -10.19 -4.89 12.00
N LYS A 80 -9.91 -4.11 13.05
CA LYS A 80 -10.53 -2.79 13.28
C LYS A 80 -9.72 -1.61 12.73
N PHE A 81 -8.49 -1.83 12.29
CA PHE A 81 -7.63 -0.79 11.74
C PHE A 81 -7.84 -0.70 10.24
N ILE A 82 -8.03 0.51 9.71
CA ILE A 82 -8.25 0.78 8.30
C ILE A 82 -7.37 1.93 7.83
N THR A 83 -7.01 1.93 6.55
CA THR A 83 -6.10 2.90 5.95
C THR A 83 -6.80 4.08 5.27
N TYR A 84 -8.12 4.05 5.20
CA TYR A 84 -8.94 5.09 4.61
C TYR A 84 -10.28 5.20 5.36
N PRO A 85 -11.00 6.34 5.29
CA PRO A 85 -12.24 6.57 6.03
C PRO A 85 -13.45 5.86 5.38
N SER A 86 -13.42 4.52 5.39
CA SER A 86 -14.48 3.68 4.84
C SER A 86 -15.83 3.89 5.55
N PRO A 87 -16.85 4.46 4.89
CA PRO A 87 -18.18 4.59 5.47
C PRO A 87 -18.78 3.26 5.92
N TYR A 88 -18.52 2.19 5.17
CA TYR A 88 -18.99 0.86 5.51
C TYR A 88 -18.28 0.28 6.74
N LEU A 89 -16.94 0.24 6.73
CA LEU A 89 -16.16 -0.37 7.81
C LEU A 89 -16.29 0.41 9.14
N LEU A 90 -16.44 1.73 9.09
CA LEU A 90 -16.71 2.55 10.27
C LEU A 90 -18.04 2.15 10.94
N LYS A 91 -19.08 1.85 10.16
CA LYS A 91 -20.35 1.32 10.69
C LYS A 91 -20.18 -0.09 11.29
N GLN A 92 -19.18 -0.84 10.86
CA GLN A 92 -18.83 -2.15 11.44
C GLN A 92 -17.95 -2.02 12.70
N GLY A 93 -17.68 -0.80 13.16
CA GLY A 93 -16.90 -0.53 14.38
C GLY A 93 -15.39 -0.50 14.17
N CYS A 94 -14.93 -0.31 12.94
CA CYS A 94 -13.52 -0.01 12.65
C CYS A 94 -13.16 1.40 13.12
N TYR A 95 -11.87 1.64 13.36
CA TYR A 95 -11.37 2.92 13.83
C TYR A 95 -11.17 3.88 12.66
N MET A 96 -11.54 5.15 12.85
CA MET A 96 -11.25 6.20 11.88
C MET A 96 -9.73 6.39 11.77
N PRO A 97 -9.15 6.30 10.56
CA PRO A 97 -7.74 6.60 10.37
C PRO A 97 -7.47 8.10 10.54
N SER A 98 -6.30 8.44 11.05
CA SER A 98 -5.86 9.84 11.18
C SER A 98 -5.56 10.50 9.84
N VAL A 99 -5.20 9.71 8.86
CA VAL A 99 -4.88 10.12 7.48
C VAL A 99 -5.56 9.14 6.51
N ASP A 100 -6.11 9.67 5.42
CA ASP A 100 -6.53 8.85 4.29
C ASP A 100 -5.29 8.44 3.49
N LEU A 101 -4.72 7.30 3.85
CA LEU A 101 -3.50 6.79 3.22
C LEU A 101 -3.75 6.30 1.79
N ILE A 102 -4.95 5.83 1.47
CA ILE A 102 -5.27 5.40 0.11
C ILE A 102 -5.31 6.59 -0.84
N ASP A 103 -5.93 7.71 -0.45
CA ASP A 103 -5.88 8.95 -1.22
C ASP A 103 -4.43 9.46 -1.38
N LEU A 104 -3.67 9.45 -0.29
CA LEU A 104 -2.27 9.86 -0.29
C LEU A 104 -1.43 9.02 -1.25
N PHE A 105 -1.51 7.69 -1.17
CA PHE A 105 -0.71 6.79 -2.00
C PHE A 105 -1.09 6.89 -3.47
N LEU A 106 -2.36 7.03 -3.80
CA LEU A 106 -2.82 7.24 -5.17
C LEU A 106 -2.30 8.55 -5.76
N ARG A 107 -2.32 9.64 -4.99
CA ARG A 107 -1.73 10.92 -5.41
C ARG A 107 -0.22 10.83 -5.61
N LEU A 108 0.48 10.14 -4.69
CA LEU A 108 1.93 9.94 -4.82
C LEU A 108 2.26 9.05 -6.00
N ALA A 109 1.49 7.98 -6.22
CA ALA A 109 1.65 7.13 -7.40
C ALA A 109 1.45 7.91 -8.71
N GLU A 110 0.45 8.79 -8.81
CA GLU A 110 0.30 9.69 -9.96
C GLU A 110 1.49 10.64 -10.12
N LYS A 111 1.92 11.28 -9.03
CA LYS A 111 3.04 12.22 -9.02
C LYS A 111 4.33 11.59 -9.55
N TYR A 112 4.61 10.35 -9.18
CA TYR A 112 5.83 9.64 -9.57
C TYR A 112 5.67 8.69 -10.77
N GLY A 113 4.50 8.69 -11.42
CA GLY A 113 4.22 7.82 -12.57
C GLY A 113 4.32 6.34 -12.24
N MET A 114 3.72 5.95 -11.13
CA MET A 114 3.65 4.57 -10.63
C MET A 114 2.22 4.04 -10.74
N LYS A 115 2.06 2.72 -10.75
CA LYS A 115 0.78 2.03 -10.62
C LYS A 115 0.53 1.67 -9.17
N PHE A 116 -0.72 1.80 -8.74
CA PHE A 116 -1.18 1.44 -7.42
C PHE A 116 -2.19 0.31 -7.50
N TYR A 117 -2.00 -0.73 -6.70
CA TYR A 117 -2.94 -1.84 -6.54
C TYR A 117 -3.52 -1.83 -5.14
N PHE A 118 -4.84 -1.83 -5.09
CA PHE A 118 -5.58 -1.79 -3.83
C PHE A 118 -5.76 -3.19 -3.26
N GLY A 119 -5.18 -3.43 -2.07
CA GLY A 119 -5.42 -4.65 -1.30
C GLY A 119 -6.74 -4.60 -0.55
N LEU A 120 -7.51 -5.67 -0.65
CA LEU A 120 -8.82 -5.76 -0.03
C LEU A 120 -8.74 -5.73 1.51
N TYR A 121 -9.89 -5.57 2.15
CA TYR A 121 -10.00 -5.63 3.60
C TYR A 121 -9.80 -7.07 4.10
N ASP A 122 -9.04 -7.21 5.18
CA ASP A 122 -8.76 -8.45 5.88
C ASP A 122 -9.33 -8.37 7.30
N SER A 123 -10.39 -9.11 7.57
CA SER A 123 -10.99 -9.14 8.90
C SER A 123 -10.17 -9.94 9.92
N GLY A 124 -9.29 -10.80 9.46
CA GLY A 124 -8.55 -11.77 10.26
C GLY A 124 -9.39 -12.93 10.76
N LYS A 125 -10.70 -12.97 10.51
CA LYS A 125 -11.58 -14.03 11.05
C LYS A 125 -11.31 -15.41 10.44
N TYR A 126 -10.91 -15.47 9.18
CA TYR A 126 -10.64 -16.75 8.52
C TYR A 126 -9.45 -17.51 9.13
N TRP A 127 -8.59 -16.84 9.86
CA TRP A 127 -7.53 -17.50 10.62
C TRP A 127 -8.08 -18.39 11.73
N ASP A 128 -9.15 -17.94 12.39
CA ASP A 128 -9.78 -18.66 13.50
C ASP A 128 -10.85 -19.64 13.02
N THR A 129 -11.63 -19.21 12.00
CA THR A 129 -12.78 -19.97 11.51
C THR A 129 -12.45 -20.94 10.39
N HIS A 130 -11.33 -20.73 9.71
CA HIS A 130 -10.98 -21.40 8.46
C HIS A 130 -12.05 -21.27 7.35
N ASP A 131 -12.80 -20.16 7.36
CA ASP A 131 -13.88 -19.87 6.43
C ASP A 131 -13.78 -18.43 5.90
N MET A 132 -13.83 -18.29 4.57
CA MET A 132 -13.70 -17.01 3.86
C MET A 132 -15.04 -16.29 3.63
N THR A 133 -16.16 -16.82 4.11
CA THR A 133 -17.50 -16.23 3.87
C THR A 133 -17.56 -14.79 4.37
N TYR A 134 -17.03 -14.54 5.54
CA TYR A 134 -17.00 -13.20 6.14
C TYR A 134 -16.20 -12.21 5.28
N GLU A 135 -15.08 -12.64 4.73
CA GLU A 135 -14.25 -11.79 3.86
C GLU A 135 -15.01 -11.41 2.58
N VAL A 136 -15.73 -12.37 1.97
CA VAL A 136 -16.55 -12.11 0.77
C VAL A 136 -17.67 -11.12 1.08
N GLU A 137 -18.39 -11.31 2.17
CA GLU A 137 -19.49 -10.44 2.57
C GLU A 137 -19.06 -9.00 2.79
N HIS A 138 -17.92 -8.78 3.49
CA HIS A 138 -17.43 -7.43 3.77
C HIS A 138 -16.79 -6.78 2.55
N ASN A 139 -15.98 -7.53 1.81
CA ASN A 139 -15.30 -6.97 0.65
C ASN A 139 -16.26 -6.61 -0.49
N LYS A 140 -17.43 -7.20 -0.54
CA LYS A 140 -18.49 -6.77 -1.47
C LYS A 140 -18.79 -5.27 -1.36
N TYR A 141 -18.89 -4.75 -0.15
CA TYR A 141 -19.13 -3.32 0.09
C TYR A 141 -17.86 -2.48 -0.07
N VAL A 142 -16.72 -3.00 0.38
CA VAL A 142 -15.42 -2.33 0.26
C VAL A 142 -15.04 -2.10 -1.21
N ILE A 143 -15.22 -3.09 -2.08
CA ILE A 143 -14.89 -2.99 -3.51
C ILE A 143 -15.72 -1.89 -4.18
N ASP A 144 -17.04 -1.87 -3.97
CA ASP A 144 -17.91 -0.86 -4.55
C ASP A 144 -17.59 0.55 -4.03
N GLU A 145 -17.36 0.67 -2.73
CA GLU A 145 -17.03 1.91 -2.06
C GLU A 145 -15.71 2.50 -2.59
N VAL A 146 -14.66 1.70 -2.60
CA VAL A 146 -13.32 2.12 -3.05
C VAL A 146 -13.31 2.52 -4.51
N TRP A 147 -14.01 1.77 -5.36
CA TRP A 147 -14.13 2.14 -6.77
C TRP A 147 -14.80 3.51 -6.95
N ASN A 148 -15.83 3.77 -6.18
CA ASN A 148 -16.56 5.05 -6.23
C ASN A 148 -15.75 6.21 -5.62
N MET A 149 -15.01 5.96 -4.54
CA MET A 149 -14.21 7.00 -3.85
C MET A 149 -12.93 7.35 -4.61
N TYR A 150 -12.24 6.34 -5.14
CA TYR A 150 -10.88 6.49 -5.66
C TYR A 150 -10.69 5.97 -7.08
N GLY A 151 -11.20 4.78 -7.41
CA GLY A 151 -10.87 4.09 -8.65
C GLY A 151 -11.18 4.91 -9.90
N ARG A 152 -12.30 5.61 -9.91
CA ARG A 152 -12.71 6.48 -11.03
C ARG A 152 -11.95 7.80 -11.08
N ARG A 153 -11.35 8.20 -9.97
CA ARG A 153 -10.71 9.51 -9.81
C ARG A 153 -9.24 9.48 -10.18
N TYR A 154 -8.55 8.39 -9.88
CA TYR A 154 -7.10 8.29 -10.00
C TYR A 154 -6.68 7.38 -11.15
N LYS A 155 -5.88 7.91 -12.08
CA LYS A 155 -5.30 7.12 -13.19
C LYS A 155 -4.22 6.15 -12.73
N SER A 156 -3.64 6.40 -11.55
CA SER A 156 -2.70 5.52 -10.89
C SER A 156 -3.33 4.24 -10.34
N PHE A 157 -4.67 4.20 -10.20
CA PHE A 157 -5.37 2.99 -9.76
C PHE A 157 -5.23 1.90 -10.84
N GLY A 158 -4.27 0.99 -10.65
CA GLY A 158 -3.89 -0.03 -11.63
C GLY A 158 -4.66 -1.33 -11.52
N GLY A 159 -5.29 -1.59 -10.39
CA GLY A 159 -6.03 -2.83 -10.16
C GLY A 159 -6.16 -3.20 -8.68
N TRP A 160 -6.39 -4.48 -8.43
CA TRP A 160 -6.77 -5.02 -7.14
C TRP A 160 -5.85 -6.14 -6.69
N TYR A 161 -5.56 -6.18 -5.41
CA TYR A 161 -4.92 -7.30 -4.75
C TYR A 161 -5.90 -7.93 -3.76
N ILE A 162 -6.18 -9.22 -3.93
CA ILE A 162 -7.08 -9.93 -3.03
C ILE A 162 -6.27 -10.40 -1.82
N SER A 163 -6.38 -9.65 -0.75
CA SER A 163 -5.70 -9.93 0.51
C SER A 163 -6.27 -11.21 1.13
N GLY A 164 -5.40 -12.15 1.44
CA GLY A 164 -5.81 -13.38 2.09
C GLY A 164 -4.70 -14.39 2.11
N GLU A 165 -4.06 -14.55 3.24
CA GLU A 165 -3.08 -15.61 3.47
C GLU A 165 -3.84 -16.87 3.89
N ILE A 166 -4.01 -17.79 2.96
CA ILE A 166 -4.76 -19.01 3.18
C ILE A 166 -3.87 -20.19 3.54
N SER A 167 -4.43 -21.13 4.28
CA SER A 167 -3.81 -22.43 4.56
C SER A 167 -4.59 -23.56 3.91
N ARG A 168 -4.06 -24.78 3.96
CA ARG A 168 -4.79 -25.98 3.50
C ARG A 168 -6.10 -26.22 4.28
N ALA A 169 -6.23 -25.66 5.48
CA ALA A 169 -7.44 -25.77 6.29
C ALA A 169 -8.53 -24.79 5.88
N THR A 170 -8.18 -23.73 5.12
CA THR A 170 -9.14 -22.68 4.74
C THR A 170 -10.14 -23.20 3.72
N LYS A 171 -11.38 -23.34 4.14
CA LYS A 171 -12.48 -23.81 3.30
C LYS A 171 -12.98 -22.70 2.38
N GLY A 172 -13.38 -23.10 1.17
CA GLY A 172 -14.00 -22.17 0.24
C GLY A 172 -13.07 -21.08 -0.33
N ALA A 173 -11.77 -21.15 -0.12
CA ALA A 173 -10.81 -20.10 -0.53
C ALA A 173 -10.88 -19.81 -2.04
N ILE A 174 -10.89 -20.83 -2.89
CA ILE A 174 -10.98 -20.66 -4.35
C ILE A 174 -12.28 -19.94 -4.74
N SER A 175 -13.42 -20.36 -4.18
CA SER A 175 -14.71 -19.72 -4.46
C SER A 175 -14.76 -18.29 -3.96
N ALA A 176 -14.17 -18.02 -2.80
CA ALA A 176 -14.07 -16.67 -2.23
C ALA A 176 -13.22 -15.75 -3.11
N PHE A 177 -12.03 -16.19 -3.51
CA PHE A 177 -11.17 -15.44 -4.41
C PHE A 177 -11.82 -15.21 -5.76
N HIS A 178 -12.52 -16.20 -6.30
CA HIS A 178 -13.30 -16.04 -7.54
C HIS A 178 -14.38 -14.98 -7.39
N ALA A 179 -15.17 -15.02 -6.31
CA ALA A 179 -16.25 -14.06 -6.08
C ALA A 179 -15.73 -12.62 -5.95
N MET A 180 -14.72 -12.39 -5.10
CA MET A 180 -14.11 -11.09 -4.92
C MET A 180 -13.43 -10.59 -6.20
N GLY A 181 -12.66 -11.44 -6.87
CA GLY A 181 -11.98 -11.08 -8.12
C GLY A 181 -12.95 -10.76 -9.26
N LYS A 182 -14.06 -11.49 -9.36
CA LYS A 182 -15.14 -11.20 -10.31
C LYS A 182 -15.71 -9.82 -10.07
N GLN A 183 -16.10 -9.50 -8.84
CA GLN A 183 -16.65 -8.19 -8.50
C GLN A 183 -15.65 -7.05 -8.76
N CYS A 184 -14.38 -7.22 -8.36
CA CYS A 184 -13.33 -6.26 -8.66
C CYS A 184 -13.28 -5.90 -10.15
N LYS A 185 -13.32 -6.91 -11.02
CA LYS A 185 -13.32 -6.71 -12.48
C LYS A 185 -14.62 -6.05 -12.98
N GLU A 186 -15.76 -6.48 -12.46
CA GLU A 186 -17.06 -5.93 -12.87
C GLU A 186 -17.17 -4.43 -12.57
N VAL A 187 -16.82 -3.99 -11.36
CA VAL A 187 -16.91 -2.57 -10.99
C VAL A 187 -15.91 -1.70 -11.73
N SER A 188 -14.74 -2.24 -12.06
CA SER A 188 -13.61 -1.49 -12.62
C SER A 188 -13.46 -1.61 -14.14
N GLY A 189 -14.40 -2.27 -14.81
CA GLY A 189 -14.33 -2.46 -16.26
C GLY A 189 -13.17 -3.38 -16.71
N GLY A 190 -12.80 -4.35 -15.86
CA GLY A 190 -11.83 -5.38 -16.19
C GLY A 190 -10.40 -5.11 -15.72
N LEU A 191 -10.17 -4.19 -14.79
CA LEU A 191 -8.83 -4.01 -14.23
C LEU A 191 -8.25 -5.30 -13.64
N PRO A 192 -6.91 -5.49 -13.70
CA PRO A 192 -6.27 -6.70 -13.21
C PRO A 192 -6.56 -6.97 -11.74
N THR A 193 -6.68 -8.25 -11.42
CA THR A 193 -6.71 -8.75 -10.03
C THR A 193 -5.63 -9.79 -9.86
N PHE A 194 -4.97 -9.80 -8.72
CA PHE A 194 -4.01 -10.86 -8.41
C PHE A 194 -4.02 -11.22 -6.92
N ILE A 195 -3.40 -12.33 -6.62
CA ILE A 195 -3.15 -12.89 -5.29
C ILE A 195 -1.68 -13.28 -5.19
N SER A 196 -1.16 -13.45 -4.02
CA SER A 196 0.16 -14.02 -3.77
C SER A 196 0.05 -15.38 -3.08
#